data_ae96b9b411d25acca692af5c19308cee
#
_entry.id   ae96b9b411d25acca692af5c19308cee
#
_cell.length_a   1.000
_cell.length_b   1.000
_cell.length_c   1.000
_cell.angle_alpha   90.00
_cell.angle_beta   90.00
_cell.angle_gamma   90.00
#
_symmetry.space_group_name_H-M   'P 1'
#
loop_
_entity.id
_entity.type
_entity.pdbx_description
1 polymer ?
#
loop_
_entity_poly.entity_id
_entity_poly.type
_entity_poly.pdbx_seq_one_letter_code
_entity_poly.pdbx_strand_id
1 'polypeptide(L)'
;MMGRIAFGLLPLVVVASCSSSSGTKDSPQGAGSSSSSGGTSSGGATSSSSSGGSVSGTGASSGGGTDTPFDGGGLGPVGDAGTGACALSQRLRGTSSCHFLVGMGNDLASNHDMDGAYTLGTTVDLHYAYLVGLPTMGGWPDWNTGGTFVNILTDSANSHGVTPMFTLYAMAAEGDGNFAMTTDDTAMNLYWQGAKLLFQRLAAYGKPAVVHLEPDFWGYAMQHSLDGSAKVIVTEHAPDCAGMSDNLVGMAGCLLKLARTYAPQVAVGFHVSPWGGSSDQIISFFKAIHADQADFIATDMLDRDAGCFEAHTDPNCQRTDGPWYWDETNQTSPNFHDHLAWVKTVHDGINLPMMWWQVPFGVPSTTPGGTSSHYRDNRVHYMFSHVSEFIGAGGVGAVYGTGASNQTYIDSDNNQFKSAVASYFASPVMLQ
;
A
#
# COMPACT_ATOMS: atom_id res chain seq x y z
N MET A 1 -28.39 35.85 -22.62
CA MET A 1 -26.93 36.15 -22.49
C MET A 1 -26.36 35.11 -21.54
N MET A 2 -25.85 34.01 -22.06
CA MET A 2 -25.24 32.93 -21.30
C MET A 2 -23.73 33.14 -21.32
N GLY A 3 -23.16 33.46 -20.17
CA GLY A 3 -21.71 33.59 -20.01
C GLY A 3 -21.06 32.19 -19.96
N ARG A 4 -20.17 31.92 -20.91
CA ARG A 4 -19.31 30.75 -20.92
C ARG A 4 -18.21 30.98 -19.89
N ILE A 5 -18.15 30.15 -18.86
CA ILE A 5 -17.03 30.06 -17.94
C ILE A 5 -15.95 29.19 -18.63
N ALA A 6 -14.84 29.81 -18.98
CA ALA A 6 -13.70 29.09 -19.51
C ALA A 6 -12.94 28.44 -18.34
N PHE A 7 -12.94 27.11 -18.30
CA PHE A 7 -12.02 26.36 -17.44
C PHE A 7 -10.62 26.44 -18.01
N GLY A 8 -9.73 27.13 -17.30
CA GLY A 8 -8.31 27.15 -17.59
C GLY A 8 -7.72 25.75 -17.27
N LEU A 9 -7.20 25.10 -18.29
CA LEU A 9 -6.37 23.89 -18.16
C LEU A 9 -5.07 24.28 -17.47
N LEU A 10 -4.91 23.93 -16.20
CA LEU A 10 -3.58 23.88 -15.57
C LEU A 10 -2.86 22.60 -16.06
N PRO A 11 -1.56 22.67 -16.29
CA PRO A 11 -0.81 21.47 -16.68
C PRO A 11 -0.85 20.45 -15.53
N LEU A 12 -1.40 19.29 -15.81
CA LEU A 12 -1.34 18.13 -14.95
C LEU A 12 0.12 17.70 -14.87
N VAL A 13 0.71 17.79 -13.69
CA VAL A 13 2.02 17.19 -13.44
C VAL A 13 1.81 15.67 -13.51
N VAL A 14 2.32 15.07 -14.57
CA VAL A 14 2.37 13.62 -14.70
C VAL A 14 3.33 13.12 -13.62
N VAL A 15 2.78 12.55 -12.57
CA VAL A 15 3.57 11.77 -11.63
C VAL A 15 3.85 10.45 -12.33
N ALA A 16 5.06 10.34 -12.87
CA ALA A 16 5.56 9.09 -13.38
C ALA A 16 5.40 8.01 -12.31
N SER A 17 5.00 6.82 -12.75
CA SER A 17 5.01 5.61 -11.93
C SER A 17 6.26 5.59 -11.05
N CYS A 18 6.07 5.44 -9.74
CA CYS A 18 7.15 5.35 -8.77
C CYS A 18 7.98 4.10 -9.05
N SER A 19 9.03 4.27 -9.80
CA SER A 19 10.11 3.32 -9.94
C SER A 19 11.33 3.97 -9.27
N SER A 20 11.96 3.24 -8.36
CA SER A 20 13.16 3.65 -7.65
C SER A 20 14.25 4.15 -8.61
N SER A 21 14.37 5.47 -8.77
CA SER A 21 15.48 6.06 -9.50
C SER A 21 16.60 6.41 -8.54
N SER A 22 17.61 5.56 -8.45
CA SER A 22 18.91 5.92 -7.88
C SER A 22 19.58 6.93 -8.81
N GLY A 23 19.49 8.21 -8.48
CA GLY A 23 20.31 9.26 -9.11
C GLY A 23 21.74 9.12 -8.71
N THR A 24 22.58 8.66 -9.62
CA THR A 24 24.04 8.65 -9.49
C THR A 24 24.56 10.08 -9.50
N LYS A 25 25.09 10.53 -8.37
CA LYS A 25 26.19 11.50 -8.33
C LYS A 25 27.43 10.80 -7.82
N ASP A 26 28.48 10.91 -8.59
CA ASP A 26 29.79 10.34 -8.39
C ASP A 26 30.38 10.57 -6.99
N SER A 27 30.82 9.50 -6.35
CA SER A 27 32.08 9.38 -5.63
C SER A 27 32.17 8.04 -4.87
N PRO A 28 33.37 7.53 -4.49
CA PRO A 28 33.84 6.22 -4.91
C PRO A 28 33.73 5.10 -3.87
N GLN A 29 33.58 3.90 -4.40
CA GLN A 29 33.93 2.57 -3.88
C GLN A 29 33.54 2.16 -2.46
N GLY A 30 32.69 1.13 -2.41
CA GLY A 30 32.50 0.29 -1.23
C GLY A 30 31.33 -0.67 -1.38
N ALA A 31 31.53 -1.75 -2.09
CA ALA A 31 30.97 -3.09 -2.05
C ALA A 31 29.62 -3.34 -1.37
N GLY A 32 28.68 -3.97 -2.08
CA GLY A 32 27.73 -4.87 -1.49
C GLY A 32 26.29 -4.79 -1.97
N SER A 33 26.01 -5.08 -3.23
CA SER A 33 24.67 -5.49 -3.67
C SER A 33 24.54 -6.99 -3.45
N SER A 34 23.66 -7.42 -2.58
CA SER A 34 23.30 -8.83 -2.45
C SER A 34 21.92 -9.05 -3.04
N SER A 35 21.89 -9.46 -4.28
CA SER A 35 20.78 -10.18 -4.88
C SER A 35 20.81 -11.61 -4.35
N SER A 36 19.71 -12.05 -3.73
CA SER A 36 19.54 -13.44 -3.30
C SER A 36 19.16 -14.30 -4.49
N SER A 37 20.09 -15.06 -4.99
CA SER A 37 19.81 -16.25 -5.82
C SER A 37 20.05 -17.50 -4.98
N GLY A 38 19.08 -18.40 -4.99
CA GLY A 38 19.15 -19.68 -4.31
C GLY A 38 20.22 -20.60 -4.91
N GLY A 39 20.83 -21.39 -4.05
CA GLY A 39 21.75 -22.46 -4.42
C GLY A 39 21.68 -23.57 -3.38
N THR A 40 21.21 -24.72 -3.81
CA THR A 40 21.17 -26.00 -3.12
C THR A 40 22.57 -26.54 -2.79
N SER A 41 22.77 -27.10 -1.62
CA SER A 41 23.39 -28.44 -1.45
C SER A 41 23.43 -28.93 0.00
N SER A 42 22.92 -30.06 0.14
CA SER A 42 23.09 -31.23 1.01
C SER A 42 24.23 -31.25 2.07
N GLY A 43 23.85 -31.76 3.25
CA GLY A 43 24.68 -32.72 3.96
C GLY A 43 24.92 -32.51 5.45
N GLY A 44 24.45 -33.42 6.28
CA GLY A 44 25.15 -33.85 7.48
C GLY A 44 24.52 -33.53 8.84
N ALA A 45 23.85 -34.54 9.38
CA ALA A 45 23.40 -34.62 10.76
C ALA A 45 24.58 -34.66 11.76
N THR A 46 24.41 -34.06 12.94
CA THR A 46 24.70 -34.73 14.22
C THR A 46 24.03 -34.01 15.39
N SER A 47 23.42 -34.80 16.20
CA SER A 47 22.76 -34.49 17.47
C SER A 47 23.78 -34.23 18.60
N SER A 48 23.48 -33.28 19.50
CA SER A 48 23.77 -33.49 20.91
C SER A 48 22.98 -32.55 21.83
N SER A 49 22.33 -33.18 22.78
CA SER A 49 21.58 -32.66 23.92
C SER A 49 22.50 -32.17 25.02
N SER A 50 22.12 -31.13 25.78
CA SER A 50 22.25 -31.03 27.23
C SER A 50 21.70 -29.68 27.75
N SER A 51 20.63 -29.70 28.47
CA SER A 51 20.37 -29.52 29.90
C SER A 51 21.00 -28.28 30.58
N GLY A 52 20.09 -27.40 31.06
CA GLY A 52 20.06 -26.92 32.45
C GLY A 52 20.85 -25.70 32.84
N GLY A 53 20.13 -24.72 33.41
CA GLY A 53 20.78 -23.74 34.26
C GLY A 53 19.99 -22.46 34.46
N SER A 54 19.07 -22.45 35.43
CA SER A 54 18.45 -21.27 36.03
C SER A 54 19.51 -20.47 36.81
N VAL A 55 19.61 -19.16 36.56
CA VAL A 55 20.17 -18.24 37.55
C VAL A 55 19.35 -16.96 37.59
N SER A 56 18.72 -16.73 38.72
CA SER A 56 18.12 -15.48 39.14
C SER A 56 19.17 -14.42 39.39
N GLY A 57 19.03 -13.25 38.82
CA GLY A 57 19.83 -12.07 39.13
C GLY A 57 18.94 -10.82 39.15
N THR A 58 18.73 -10.35 40.34
CA THR A 58 18.11 -9.04 40.65
C THR A 58 19.04 -7.91 40.29
N GLY A 59 18.56 -6.84 39.66
CA GLY A 59 19.35 -5.62 39.57
C GLY A 59 18.81 -4.51 38.67
N ALA A 60 18.25 -3.50 39.30
CA ALA A 60 18.21 -2.08 38.94
C ALA A 60 17.38 -1.61 37.73
N SER A 61 16.28 -1.01 38.09
CA SER A 61 15.46 -0.01 37.43
C SER A 61 16.30 1.13 36.83
N SER A 62 16.20 1.32 35.53
CA SER A 62 16.39 2.62 34.89
C SER A 62 15.10 2.93 34.14
N GLY A 63 14.50 4.10 34.44
CA GLY A 63 13.19 4.51 33.95
C GLY A 63 13.16 4.65 32.44
N GLY A 64 12.57 3.66 31.79
CA GLY A 64 12.06 3.78 30.43
C GLY A 64 10.62 4.25 30.55
N GLY A 65 10.30 5.34 29.89
CA GLY A 65 8.91 5.74 29.71
C GLY A 65 8.19 4.59 29.01
N THR A 66 7.21 4.02 29.69
CA THR A 66 6.30 3.06 29.08
C THR A 66 5.43 3.83 28.13
N ASP A 67 5.69 3.71 26.82
CA ASP A 67 4.73 4.08 25.79
C ASP A 67 3.49 3.21 26.04
N THR A 68 2.52 3.76 26.77
CA THR A 68 1.22 3.09 26.92
C THR A 68 0.57 3.05 25.55
N PRO A 69 0.03 1.89 25.12
CA PRO A 69 -0.77 1.82 23.90
C PRO A 69 -1.83 2.91 23.93
N PHE A 70 -1.99 3.64 22.86
CA PHE A 70 -2.98 4.70 22.74
C PHE A 70 -4.38 4.08 22.87
N ASP A 71 -5.02 4.28 24.04
CA ASP A 71 -6.42 3.91 24.27
C ASP A 71 -7.32 5.00 23.66
N GLY A 72 -7.33 5.06 22.33
CA GLY A 72 -8.22 5.91 21.57
C GLY A 72 -9.59 5.25 21.46
N GLY A 73 -10.51 5.60 22.35
CA GLY A 73 -11.91 5.13 22.32
C GLY A 73 -12.62 5.44 21.00
N GLY A 74 -12.42 4.63 20.01
CA GLY A 74 -13.07 4.64 18.71
C GLY A 74 -12.57 3.47 17.91
N LEU A 75 -13.44 2.58 17.50
CA LEU A 75 -13.24 1.42 16.64
C LEU A 75 -11.81 0.83 16.74
N GLY A 76 -11.56 0.11 17.82
CA GLY A 76 -10.33 -0.67 18.00
C GLY A 76 -10.12 -1.67 16.85
N PRO A 77 -8.94 -2.27 16.74
CA PRO A 77 -8.71 -3.30 15.74
C PRO A 77 -9.85 -4.32 15.83
N VAL A 78 -10.39 -4.68 14.68
CA VAL A 78 -11.49 -5.64 14.61
C VAL A 78 -10.88 -7.00 14.97
N GLY A 79 -11.02 -7.38 16.23
CA GLY A 79 -10.43 -8.60 16.76
C GLY A 79 -11.00 -9.84 16.06
N ASP A 80 -10.11 -10.74 15.73
CA ASP A 80 -10.29 -11.99 15.00
C ASP A 80 -10.27 -11.84 13.47
N ALA A 81 -9.21 -12.37 12.85
CA ALA A 81 -8.88 -12.15 11.44
C ALA A 81 -9.98 -12.57 10.46
N GLY A 82 -10.74 -13.61 10.76
CA GLY A 82 -11.88 -14.05 9.93
C GLY A 82 -13.06 -13.09 10.03
N THR A 83 -13.38 -12.61 11.22
CA THR A 83 -14.44 -11.64 11.47
C THR A 83 -14.01 -10.22 11.07
N GLY A 84 -12.71 -9.92 11.10
CA GLY A 84 -12.13 -8.64 10.76
C GLY A 84 -12.33 -8.25 9.30
N ALA A 85 -12.06 -9.14 8.38
CA ALA A 85 -12.20 -8.89 6.94
C ALA A 85 -13.68 -8.63 6.57
N CYS A 86 -14.60 -9.45 7.06
CA CYS A 86 -16.03 -9.26 6.81
C CYS A 86 -16.53 -7.94 7.42
N ALA A 87 -16.19 -7.65 8.67
CA ALA A 87 -16.59 -6.42 9.35
C ALA A 87 -16.03 -5.17 8.64
N LEU A 88 -14.78 -5.23 8.16
CA LEU A 88 -14.19 -4.14 7.38
C LEU A 88 -14.93 -3.94 6.04
N SER A 89 -15.21 -5.01 5.31
CA SER A 89 -15.99 -4.96 4.07
C SER A 89 -17.38 -4.35 4.29
N GLN A 90 -18.09 -4.81 5.32
CA GLN A 90 -19.41 -4.26 5.69
C GLN A 90 -19.34 -2.79 6.03
N ARG A 91 -18.38 -2.37 6.86
CA ARG A 91 -18.18 -0.99 7.25
C ARG A 91 -17.92 -0.08 6.05
N LEU A 92 -17.03 -0.48 5.16
CA LEU A 92 -16.65 0.30 3.99
C LEU A 92 -17.81 0.44 3.00
N ARG A 93 -18.59 -0.59 2.82
CA ARG A 93 -19.73 -0.59 1.88
C ARG A 93 -21.03 -0.09 2.48
N GLY A 94 -21.10 0.06 3.81
CA GLY A 94 -22.33 0.43 4.49
C GLY A 94 -23.46 -0.62 4.36
N THR A 95 -23.11 -1.91 4.22
CA THR A 95 -24.07 -3.01 4.01
C THR A 95 -23.84 -4.14 5.01
N SER A 96 -24.86 -4.99 5.20
CA SER A 96 -24.75 -6.17 6.06
C SER A 96 -24.09 -7.38 5.39
N SER A 97 -23.94 -7.38 4.08
CA SER A 97 -23.23 -8.42 3.34
C SER A 97 -21.75 -8.07 3.23
N CYS A 98 -20.88 -9.08 3.28
CA CYS A 98 -19.46 -8.91 3.09
C CYS A 98 -18.94 -9.83 1.98
N HIS A 99 -18.32 -9.25 0.98
CA HIS A 99 -17.61 -9.97 -0.06
C HIS A 99 -16.19 -9.42 -0.18
N PHE A 100 -15.33 -10.15 -0.87
CA PHE A 100 -13.99 -9.68 -1.21
C PHE A 100 -14.08 -8.41 -2.05
N LEU A 101 -13.52 -7.31 -1.56
CA LEU A 101 -13.65 -5.98 -2.17
C LEU A 101 -12.84 -5.89 -3.46
N VAL A 102 -13.44 -5.29 -4.48
CA VAL A 102 -12.77 -4.98 -5.74
C VAL A 102 -12.77 -3.48 -5.96
N GLY A 103 -11.59 -2.94 -6.21
CA GLY A 103 -11.45 -1.52 -6.50
C GLY A 103 -10.51 -1.26 -7.66
N MET A 104 -10.43 -0.02 -8.08
CA MET A 104 -9.40 0.42 -9.01
C MET A 104 -8.96 1.85 -8.72
N GLY A 105 -7.76 2.17 -9.19
CA GLY A 105 -7.22 3.50 -9.13
C GLY A 105 -7.47 4.30 -10.39
N ASN A 106 -7.18 5.58 -10.31
CA ASN A 106 -7.06 6.40 -11.49
C ASN A 106 -5.84 5.98 -12.29
N ASP A 107 -6.01 5.84 -13.58
CA ASP A 107 -4.91 5.77 -14.49
C ASP A 107 -4.39 7.19 -14.78
N LEU A 108 -3.56 7.70 -13.88
CA LEU A 108 -3.02 9.05 -13.99
C LEU A 108 -1.97 9.20 -15.09
N ALA A 109 -1.40 8.09 -15.57
CA ALA A 109 -0.25 8.13 -16.47
C ALA A 109 -0.57 8.62 -17.88
N SER A 110 -1.83 8.55 -18.29
CA SER A 110 -2.20 8.75 -19.68
C SER A 110 -3.35 9.71 -19.93
N ASN A 111 -3.88 10.37 -18.93
CA ASN A 111 -5.18 11.06 -18.99
C ASN A 111 -6.34 10.17 -19.45
N HIS A 112 -6.14 8.86 -19.49
CA HIS A 112 -7.15 7.94 -19.92
C HIS A 112 -8.30 7.88 -18.95
N ASP A 113 -8.06 8.32 -17.68
CA ASP A 113 -9.06 8.02 -16.73
C ASP A 113 -9.04 8.80 -15.41
N MET A 114 -9.48 10.02 -15.47
CA MET A 114 -9.89 10.71 -14.23
C MET A 114 -11.11 10.03 -13.59
N ASP A 115 -11.91 9.30 -14.37
CA ASP A 115 -13.16 8.67 -13.97
C ASP A 115 -13.24 7.17 -14.31
N GLY A 116 -12.10 6.49 -14.56
CA GLY A 116 -12.07 5.13 -15.10
C GLY A 116 -12.81 4.10 -14.31
N ALA A 117 -12.74 4.14 -13.00
CA ALA A 117 -13.55 3.29 -12.15
C ALA A 117 -15.05 3.48 -12.42
N TYR A 118 -15.48 4.65 -12.84
CA TYR A 118 -16.89 5.00 -13.05
C TYR A 118 -17.33 4.79 -14.49
N THR A 119 -16.41 4.91 -15.44
CA THR A 119 -16.70 4.72 -16.88
C THR A 119 -16.65 3.28 -17.34
N LEU A 120 -16.15 2.37 -16.50
CA LEU A 120 -16.15 0.92 -16.75
C LEU A 120 -17.52 0.37 -17.19
N GLY A 121 -18.64 0.97 -16.72
CA GLY A 121 -19.97 0.46 -16.95
C GLY A 121 -20.27 -0.81 -16.13
N THR A 122 -19.51 -1.05 -15.08
CA THR A 122 -19.76 -2.04 -14.04
C THR A 122 -19.44 -1.42 -12.67
N THR A 123 -19.89 -2.05 -11.60
CA THR A 123 -19.67 -1.57 -10.23
C THR A 123 -18.27 -1.99 -9.75
N VAL A 124 -17.63 -1.11 -8.96
CA VAL A 124 -16.51 -1.43 -8.10
C VAL A 124 -16.84 -0.99 -6.68
N ASP A 125 -16.17 -1.56 -5.67
CA ASP A 125 -16.40 -1.18 -4.27
C ASP A 125 -15.54 0.03 -3.87
N LEU A 126 -14.32 0.12 -4.40
CA LEU A 126 -13.32 1.11 -4.01
C LEU A 126 -12.78 1.86 -5.23
N HIS A 127 -12.51 3.15 -5.05
CA HIS A 127 -11.77 3.96 -6.02
C HIS A 127 -10.64 4.69 -5.33
N TYR A 128 -9.38 4.38 -5.64
CA TYR A 128 -8.24 4.99 -4.99
C TYR A 128 -7.59 6.10 -5.82
N ALA A 129 -7.04 7.07 -5.12
CA ALA A 129 -6.22 8.12 -5.70
C ALA A 129 -5.00 8.38 -4.82
N TYR A 130 -3.91 8.76 -5.46
CA TYR A 130 -2.70 9.18 -4.76
C TYR A 130 -2.84 10.60 -4.21
N LEU A 131 -2.26 10.80 -3.03
CA LEU A 131 -2.02 12.10 -2.42
C LEU A 131 -0.50 12.24 -2.23
N VAL A 132 0.16 12.85 -3.21
CA VAL A 132 1.62 12.95 -3.25
C VAL A 132 2.12 14.36 -2.90
N GLY A 133 3.35 14.45 -2.41
CA GLY A 133 4.03 15.71 -2.14
C GLY A 133 3.54 16.44 -0.90
N LEU A 134 4.18 17.57 -0.62
CA LEU A 134 4.00 18.35 0.59
C LEU A 134 3.27 19.67 0.30
N PRO A 135 2.51 20.22 1.28
CA PRO A 135 1.91 21.55 1.18
C PRO A 135 2.95 22.61 0.84
N THR A 136 2.56 23.61 0.08
CA THR A 136 3.41 24.73 -0.38
C THR A 136 4.59 24.36 -1.28
N MET A 137 4.75 23.06 -1.58
CA MET A 137 5.76 22.54 -2.49
C MET A 137 5.13 21.91 -3.75
N GLY A 138 3.89 22.23 -4.06
CA GLY A 138 3.16 21.68 -5.22
C GLY A 138 2.55 20.31 -4.98
N GLY A 139 2.51 19.84 -3.73
CA GLY A 139 1.86 18.58 -3.37
C GLY A 139 0.33 18.67 -3.40
N TRP A 140 -0.32 17.56 -3.07
CA TRP A 140 -1.77 17.42 -3.15
C TRP A 140 -2.59 18.51 -2.43
N PRO A 141 -2.13 19.12 -1.32
CA PRO A 141 -2.87 20.19 -0.68
C PRO A 141 -2.95 21.48 -1.52
N ASP A 142 -2.05 21.63 -2.49
CA ASP A 142 -1.95 22.80 -3.36
C ASP A 142 -2.69 22.63 -4.70
N TRP A 143 -3.03 21.39 -5.09
CA TRP A 143 -3.73 21.11 -6.35
C TRP A 143 -5.10 21.80 -6.43
N ASN A 144 -5.77 21.88 -5.27
CA ASN A 144 -6.99 22.67 -5.10
C ASN A 144 -6.93 23.40 -3.77
N THR A 145 -7.41 24.65 -3.75
CA THR A 145 -7.30 25.53 -2.57
C THR A 145 -7.66 24.83 -1.25
N GLY A 146 -6.70 24.78 -0.34
CA GLY A 146 -6.86 24.20 1.00
C GLY A 146 -7.10 22.70 1.01
N GLY A 147 -6.58 21.95 0.03
CA GLY A 147 -6.70 20.50 -0.03
C GLY A 147 -8.10 19.99 -0.42
N THR A 148 -8.91 20.81 -1.05
CA THR A 148 -10.27 20.40 -1.49
C THR A 148 -10.26 19.34 -2.59
N PHE A 149 -9.11 18.95 -3.10
CA PHE A 149 -8.96 17.78 -3.96
C PHE A 149 -9.57 16.51 -3.33
N VAL A 150 -9.36 16.29 -2.03
CA VAL A 150 -9.99 15.19 -1.30
C VAL A 150 -11.51 15.28 -1.35
N ASN A 151 -12.08 16.49 -1.20
CA ASN A 151 -13.54 16.67 -1.27
C ASN A 151 -14.10 16.38 -2.68
N ILE A 152 -13.40 16.81 -3.73
CA ILE A 152 -13.78 16.52 -5.12
C ILE A 152 -13.87 15.00 -5.33
N LEU A 153 -12.86 14.25 -4.88
CA LEU A 153 -12.82 12.80 -5.03
C LEU A 153 -13.87 12.09 -4.17
N THR A 154 -14.09 12.53 -2.93
CA THR A 154 -15.12 11.95 -2.06
C THR A 154 -16.53 12.21 -2.59
N ASP A 155 -16.79 13.40 -3.15
CA ASP A 155 -18.08 13.74 -3.74
C ASP A 155 -18.33 12.93 -5.01
N SER A 156 -17.30 12.76 -5.85
CA SER A 156 -17.37 11.93 -7.05
C SER A 156 -17.64 10.46 -6.68
N ALA A 157 -16.86 9.87 -5.79
CA ALA A 157 -17.05 8.49 -5.32
C ALA A 157 -18.46 8.29 -4.74
N ASN A 158 -18.90 9.20 -3.88
CA ASN A 158 -20.22 9.14 -3.28
C ASN A 158 -21.36 9.21 -4.31
N SER A 159 -21.21 10.02 -5.36
CA SER A 159 -22.23 10.14 -6.43
C SER A 159 -22.41 8.84 -7.22
N HIS A 160 -21.36 8.00 -7.24
CA HIS A 160 -21.35 6.70 -7.91
C HIS A 160 -21.57 5.51 -6.97
N GLY A 161 -21.77 5.76 -5.67
CA GLY A 161 -21.94 4.69 -4.67
C GLY A 161 -20.68 3.86 -4.41
N VAL A 162 -19.52 4.45 -4.65
CA VAL A 162 -18.19 3.82 -4.46
C VAL A 162 -17.53 4.41 -3.23
N THR A 163 -16.78 3.60 -2.47
CA THR A 163 -16.02 4.08 -1.31
C THR A 163 -14.68 4.68 -1.77
N PRO A 164 -14.38 5.95 -1.43
CA PRO A 164 -13.11 6.55 -1.78
C PRO A 164 -11.96 5.96 -0.95
N MET A 165 -10.81 5.76 -1.60
CA MET A 165 -9.56 5.36 -0.98
C MET A 165 -8.46 6.36 -1.35
N PHE A 166 -7.66 6.73 -0.38
CA PHE A 166 -6.55 7.66 -0.56
C PHE A 166 -5.24 6.98 -0.20
N THR A 167 -4.30 6.97 -1.11
CA THR A 167 -2.93 6.55 -0.84
C THR A 167 -2.13 7.79 -0.49
N LEU A 168 -1.87 8.01 0.80
CA LEU A 168 -0.97 9.07 1.25
C LEU A 168 0.46 8.64 0.94
N TYR A 169 1.11 9.37 0.05
CA TYR A 169 2.45 9.09 -0.46
C TYR A 169 3.32 10.36 -0.40
N ALA A 170 3.36 10.97 0.77
CA ALA A 170 4.01 12.26 0.98
C ALA A 170 5.47 12.12 1.42
N MET A 171 5.86 10.99 2.04
CA MET A 171 7.24 10.71 2.43
C MET A 171 8.18 10.51 1.23
N ALA A 172 7.63 10.24 0.03
CA ALA A 172 8.39 10.16 -1.21
C ALA A 172 8.61 11.53 -1.89
N ALA A 173 8.21 12.64 -1.27
CA ALA A 173 8.28 13.98 -1.88
C ALA A 173 9.69 14.38 -2.33
N GLU A 174 10.73 13.88 -1.68
CA GLU A 174 12.14 14.09 -2.02
C GLU A 174 12.82 12.85 -2.60
N GLY A 175 12.05 11.85 -3.00
CA GLY A 175 12.48 10.59 -3.58
C GLY A 175 12.23 9.39 -2.68
N ASP A 176 11.93 8.25 -3.31
CA ASP A 176 11.70 6.99 -2.61
C ASP A 176 12.95 6.58 -1.82
N GLY A 177 12.74 6.18 -0.58
CA GLY A 177 13.83 5.78 0.32
C GLY A 177 14.71 6.92 0.85
N ASN A 178 14.38 8.17 0.58
CA ASN A 178 15.07 9.32 1.19
C ASN A 178 14.70 9.46 2.67
N PHE A 179 15.35 8.64 3.50
CA PHE A 179 15.10 8.62 4.93
C PHE A 179 15.54 9.90 5.65
N ALA A 180 16.39 10.75 5.03
CA ALA A 180 16.83 12.03 5.60
C ALA A 180 15.66 12.99 5.83
N MET A 181 14.59 12.89 5.04
CA MET A 181 13.37 13.68 5.21
C MET A 181 12.78 13.55 6.63
N THR A 182 12.88 12.38 7.27
CA THR A 182 12.31 12.15 8.60
C THR A 182 12.88 13.05 9.70
N THR A 183 14.06 13.62 9.47
CA THR A 183 14.76 14.54 10.39
C THR A 183 14.94 15.96 9.82
N ASP A 184 14.38 16.24 8.64
CA ASP A 184 14.30 17.59 8.11
C ASP A 184 13.13 18.34 8.74
N ASP A 185 13.46 19.42 9.45
CA ASP A 185 12.49 20.22 10.22
C ASP A 185 11.38 20.81 9.34
N THR A 186 11.76 21.36 8.19
CA THR A 186 10.80 21.98 7.26
C THR A 186 9.90 20.95 6.60
N ALA A 187 10.48 19.85 6.11
CA ALA A 187 9.74 18.80 5.44
C ALA A 187 8.75 18.10 6.40
N MET A 188 9.19 17.78 7.62
CA MET A 188 8.32 17.14 8.61
C MET A 188 7.22 18.07 9.13
N ASN A 189 7.48 19.38 9.26
CA ASN A 189 6.42 20.34 9.55
C ASN A 189 5.32 20.32 8.46
N LEU A 190 5.71 20.34 7.20
CA LEU A 190 4.78 20.29 6.07
C LEU A 190 4.07 18.92 5.99
N TYR A 191 4.79 17.84 6.23
CA TYR A 191 4.21 16.49 6.27
C TYR A 191 3.06 16.39 7.27
N TRP A 192 3.29 16.81 8.51
CA TRP A 192 2.26 16.74 9.55
C TRP A 192 1.06 17.66 9.28
N GLN A 193 1.29 18.82 8.67
CA GLN A 193 0.22 19.69 8.20
C GLN A 193 -0.65 18.97 7.14
N GLY A 194 -0.01 18.34 6.15
CA GLY A 194 -0.70 17.57 5.10
C GLY A 194 -1.48 16.39 5.69
N ALA A 195 -0.85 15.56 6.52
CA ALA A 195 -1.49 14.41 7.15
C ALA A 195 -2.72 14.81 7.99
N LYS A 196 -2.59 15.86 8.81
CA LYS A 196 -3.73 16.40 9.57
C LYS A 196 -4.84 16.92 8.65
N LEU A 197 -4.49 17.66 7.61
CA LEU A 197 -5.44 18.20 6.65
C LEU A 197 -6.25 17.09 5.98
N LEU A 198 -5.62 15.97 5.59
CA LEU A 198 -6.31 14.81 5.03
C LEU A 198 -7.44 14.35 5.95
N PHE A 199 -7.13 14.07 7.20
CA PHE A 199 -8.15 13.58 8.15
C PHE A 199 -9.21 14.63 8.47
N GLN A 200 -8.89 15.91 8.47
CA GLN A 200 -9.88 16.98 8.59
C GLN A 200 -10.83 17.04 7.37
N ARG A 201 -10.33 16.83 6.15
CA ARG A 201 -11.16 16.74 4.95
C ARG A 201 -12.07 15.52 4.98
N LEU A 202 -11.56 14.39 5.43
CA LEU A 202 -12.35 13.16 5.60
C LEU A 202 -13.35 13.27 6.75
N ALA A 203 -13.05 14.04 7.82
CA ALA A 203 -14.02 14.39 8.85
C ALA A 203 -15.23 15.15 8.26
N ALA A 204 -14.96 16.14 7.40
CA ALA A 204 -16.00 16.90 6.72
C ALA A 204 -16.84 16.05 5.77
N TYR A 205 -16.25 15.03 5.13
CA TYR A 205 -16.96 14.04 4.32
C TYR A 205 -17.92 13.19 5.16
N GLY A 206 -17.53 12.79 6.36
CA GLY A 206 -18.38 12.16 7.37
C GLY A 206 -18.87 10.74 7.04
N LYS A 207 -18.36 10.11 5.98
CA LYS A 207 -18.72 8.76 5.53
C LYS A 207 -17.49 7.85 5.51
N PRO A 208 -17.67 6.52 5.39
CA PRO A 208 -16.57 5.59 5.25
C PRO A 208 -15.64 5.98 4.07
N ALA A 209 -14.36 5.87 4.32
CA ALA A 209 -13.28 6.02 3.35
C ALA A 209 -12.10 5.13 3.79
N VAL A 210 -11.15 4.94 2.91
CA VAL A 210 -9.91 4.21 3.19
C VAL A 210 -8.73 5.16 3.07
N VAL A 211 -7.80 5.08 4.02
CA VAL A 211 -6.48 5.73 3.92
C VAL A 211 -5.40 4.67 3.99
N HIS A 212 -4.64 4.55 2.93
CA HIS A 212 -3.46 3.72 2.81
C HIS A 212 -2.23 4.60 3.04
N LEU A 213 -1.42 4.25 4.04
CA LEU A 213 -0.35 5.09 4.56
C LEU A 213 0.99 4.73 3.96
N GLU A 214 1.61 5.67 3.24
CA GLU A 214 3.01 5.73 2.87
C GLU A 214 3.56 4.40 2.31
N PRO A 215 3.06 3.90 1.18
CA PRO A 215 3.68 2.75 0.50
C PRO A 215 5.17 3.03 0.27
N ASP A 216 5.96 1.97 0.20
CA ASP A 216 7.43 1.98 0.10
C ASP A 216 8.17 2.53 1.33
N PHE A 217 7.71 3.64 1.93
CA PHE A 217 8.38 4.25 3.09
C PHE A 217 8.61 3.24 4.23
N TRP A 218 7.61 2.42 4.58
CA TRP A 218 7.74 1.49 5.69
C TRP A 218 8.74 0.36 5.40
N GLY A 219 8.88 -0.05 4.14
CA GLY A 219 9.91 -0.99 3.70
C GLY A 219 11.32 -0.42 3.92
N TYR A 220 11.55 0.83 3.50
CA TYR A 220 12.82 1.52 3.75
C TYR A 220 13.05 1.80 5.23
N ALA A 221 12.01 2.24 5.95
CA ALA A 221 12.10 2.51 7.39
C ALA A 221 12.52 1.26 8.17
N MET A 222 11.98 0.10 7.84
CA MET A 222 12.37 -1.18 8.42
C MET A 222 13.84 -1.52 8.17
N GLN A 223 14.38 -1.22 6.99
CA GLN A 223 15.80 -1.40 6.69
C GLN A 223 16.71 -0.49 7.52
N HIS A 224 16.20 0.68 7.93
CA HIS A 224 16.92 1.59 8.83
C HIS A 224 16.85 1.18 10.30
N SER A 225 15.72 0.59 10.76
CA SER A 225 15.53 0.27 12.18
C SER A 225 14.40 -0.75 12.36
N LEU A 226 14.75 -2.00 12.62
CA LEU A 226 13.79 -3.09 12.83
C LEU A 226 12.97 -2.94 14.12
N ASP A 227 13.43 -2.18 15.09
CA ASP A 227 12.74 -1.91 16.36
C ASP A 227 11.93 -0.60 16.35
N GLY A 228 11.90 0.10 15.22
CA GLY A 228 11.20 1.36 15.07
C GLY A 228 11.86 2.56 15.80
N SER A 229 13.07 2.43 16.30
CA SER A 229 13.76 3.47 17.08
C SER A 229 14.39 4.58 16.22
N ALA A 230 14.46 4.41 14.89
CA ALA A 230 15.02 5.43 14.01
C ALA A 230 14.28 6.77 14.17
N LYS A 231 15.07 7.85 14.24
CA LYS A 231 14.56 9.18 14.55
C LYS A 231 13.61 9.71 13.47
N VAL A 232 12.49 10.26 13.92
CA VAL A 232 11.52 11.00 13.10
C VAL A 232 11.06 12.20 13.93
N ILE A 233 10.98 13.38 13.33
CA ILE A 233 10.39 14.56 14.00
C ILE A 233 8.87 14.42 14.02
N VAL A 234 8.28 14.26 15.20
CA VAL A 234 6.84 14.07 15.41
C VAL A 234 6.27 15.18 16.28
N THR A 235 6.70 15.23 17.55
CA THR A 235 6.04 16.05 18.59
C THR A 235 6.22 17.53 18.38
N GLU A 236 7.29 17.96 17.74
CA GLU A 236 7.57 19.37 17.44
C GLU A 236 6.54 19.96 16.46
N HIS A 237 6.12 19.18 15.46
CA HIS A 237 5.25 19.65 14.38
C HIS A 237 3.84 19.04 14.40
N ALA A 238 3.60 18.03 15.22
CA ALA A 238 2.30 17.42 15.42
C ALA A 238 1.80 17.59 16.87
N PRO A 239 1.29 18.77 17.25
CA PRO A 239 0.85 19.03 18.63
C PRO A 239 -0.27 18.09 19.10
N ASP A 240 -1.08 17.57 18.17
CA ASP A 240 -2.07 16.53 18.46
C ASP A 240 -1.44 15.24 18.98
N CYS A 241 -0.17 15.02 18.68
CA CYS A 241 0.61 13.84 19.05
C CYS A 241 1.58 14.11 20.21
N ALA A 242 1.35 15.17 20.99
CA ALA A 242 2.17 15.46 22.17
C ALA A 242 2.21 14.25 23.11
N GLY A 243 3.42 13.91 23.58
CA GLY A 243 3.69 12.76 24.44
C GLY A 243 4.04 11.47 23.69
N MET A 244 4.03 11.47 22.36
CA MET A 244 4.59 10.37 21.57
C MET A 244 6.11 10.53 21.43
N SER A 245 6.78 9.45 21.01
CA SER A 245 8.23 9.48 20.77
C SER A 245 8.56 10.10 19.40
N ASP A 246 9.74 10.75 19.30
CA ASP A 246 10.26 11.25 18.03
C ASP A 246 11.04 10.17 17.28
N ASN A 247 10.32 9.12 16.85
CA ASN A 247 10.84 7.97 16.11
C ASN A 247 9.72 7.36 15.24
N LEU A 248 10.01 6.23 14.57
CA LEU A 248 9.04 5.54 13.70
C LEU A 248 7.81 5.04 14.48
N VAL A 249 7.97 4.62 15.75
CA VAL A 249 6.85 4.22 16.61
C VAL A 249 5.91 5.39 16.82
N GLY A 250 6.45 6.55 17.20
CA GLY A 250 5.65 7.76 17.38
C GLY A 250 5.03 8.26 16.08
N MET A 251 5.72 8.12 14.94
CA MET A 251 5.15 8.47 13.63
C MET A 251 3.94 7.61 13.30
N ALA A 252 4.04 6.29 13.41
CA ALA A 252 2.93 5.38 13.15
C ALA A 252 1.76 5.65 14.12
N GLY A 253 2.04 5.79 15.40
CA GLY A 253 1.04 6.13 16.41
C GLY A 253 0.36 7.46 16.16
N CYS A 254 1.10 8.49 15.73
CA CYS A 254 0.56 9.81 15.42
C CYS A 254 -0.42 9.77 14.23
N LEU A 255 -0.06 9.06 13.14
CA LEU A 255 -0.96 8.87 12.00
C LEU A 255 -2.28 8.22 12.40
N LEU A 256 -2.22 7.14 13.21
CA LEU A 256 -3.40 6.49 13.75
C LEU A 256 -4.21 7.43 14.64
N LYS A 257 -3.54 8.18 15.53
CA LYS A 257 -4.20 9.15 16.42
C LYS A 257 -4.92 10.24 15.66
N LEU A 258 -4.30 10.82 14.63
CA LEU A 258 -4.94 11.82 13.77
C LEU A 258 -6.20 11.24 13.10
N ALA A 259 -6.11 10.03 12.55
CA ALA A 259 -7.25 9.36 11.95
C ALA A 259 -8.39 9.16 12.95
N ARG A 260 -8.10 8.58 14.10
CA ARG A 260 -9.12 8.29 15.13
C ARG A 260 -9.71 9.56 15.75
N THR A 261 -8.93 10.64 15.85
CA THR A 261 -9.39 11.91 16.42
C THR A 261 -10.29 12.67 15.46
N TYR A 262 -9.88 12.78 14.19
CA TYR A 262 -10.61 13.61 13.24
C TYR A 262 -11.64 12.84 12.41
N ALA A 263 -11.31 11.63 11.97
CA ALA A 263 -12.12 10.87 11.03
C ALA A 263 -12.26 9.39 11.47
N PRO A 264 -12.90 9.09 12.60
CA PRO A 264 -12.99 7.74 13.16
C PRO A 264 -13.74 6.74 12.27
N GLN A 265 -14.53 7.23 11.31
CA GLN A 265 -15.23 6.39 10.33
C GLN A 265 -14.31 5.86 9.21
N VAL A 266 -13.09 6.38 9.10
CA VAL A 266 -12.14 6.01 8.05
C VAL A 266 -11.38 4.74 8.46
N ALA A 267 -11.20 3.81 7.52
CA ALA A 267 -10.30 2.69 7.68
C ALA A 267 -8.87 3.10 7.29
N VAL A 268 -7.91 2.78 8.14
CA VAL A 268 -6.51 3.15 7.96
C VAL A 268 -5.65 1.90 7.92
N GLY A 269 -4.75 1.81 6.94
CA GLY A 269 -3.82 0.70 6.80
C GLY A 269 -2.40 1.12 6.46
N PHE A 270 -1.44 0.38 6.99
CA PHE A 270 -0.04 0.48 6.63
C PHE A 270 0.29 -0.41 5.43
N HIS A 271 1.43 -0.17 4.79
CA HIS A 271 1.90 -0.97 3.66
C HIS A 271 3.06 -1.88 4.05
N VAL A 272 2.97 -3.15 3.70
CA VAL A 272 4.08 -4.10 3.76
C VAL A 272 4.58 -4.40 2.36
N SER A 273 5.87 -4.17 2.13
CA SER A 273 6.52 -4.46 0.86
C SER A 273 7.28 -5.77 0.95
N PRO A 274 7.00 -6.74 0.06
CA PRO A 274 7.71 -8.04 0.06
C PRO A 274 9.23 -7.91 -0.09
N TRP A 275 9.70 -6.84 -0.70
CA TRP A 275 11.13 -6.54 -0.86
C TRP A 275 11.78 -5.96 0.41
N GLY A 276 11.01 -5.52 1.40
CA GLY A 276 11.52 -4.84 2.60
C GLY A 276 12.39 -5.74 3.48
N GLY A 277 12.07 -7.04 3.58
CA GLY A 277 12.80 -8.00 4.39
C GLY A 277 12.10 -9.37 4.46
N SER A 278 12.58 -10.25 5.32
CA SER A 278 11.89 -11.52 5.57
C SER A 278 10.56 -11.31 6.28
N SER A 279 9.62 -12.27 6.16
CA SER A 279 8.33 -12.20 6.85
C SER A 279 8.48 -11.99 8.36
N ASP A 280 9.45 -12.63 9.00
CA ASP A 280 9.71 -12.46 10.44
C ASP A 280 10.17 -11.04 10.79
N GLN A 281 11.03 -10.44 9.96
CA GLN A 281 11.45 -9.05 10.13
C GLN A 281 10.29 -8.08 9.95
N ILE A 282 9.47 -8.29 8.91
CA ILE A 282 8.27 -7.51 8.65
C ILE A 282 7.32 -7.58 9.85
N ILE A 283 6.97 -8.77 10.29
CA ILE A 283 6.07 -8.98 11.43
C ILE A 283 6.62 -8.29 12.69
N SER A 284 7.91 -8.47 12.98
CA SER A 284 8.56 -7.86 14.13
C SER A 284 8.53 -6.35 14.08
N PHE A 285 8.86 -5.76 12.94
CA PHE A 285 8.85 -4.30 12.74
C PHE A 285 7.45 -3.72 12.86
N PHE A 286 6.45 -4.30 12.17
CA PHE A 286 5.09 -3.78 12.20
C PHE A 286 4.44 -3.91 13.58
N LYS A 287 4.81 -4.92 14.37
CA LYS A 287 4.45 -5.00 15.78
C LYS A 287 5.18 -3.95 16.62
N ALA A 288 6.46 -3.71 16.37
CA ALA A 288 7.24 -2.70 17.10
C ALA A 288 6.69 -1.28 16.90
N ILE A 289 6.21 -0.95 15.71
CA ILE A 289 5.57 0.36 15.43
C ILE A 289 4.07 0.38 15.74
N HIS A 290 3.52 -0.67 16.35
CA HIS A 290 2.08 -0.81 16.68
C HIS A 290 1.14 -0.69 15.47
N ALA A 291 1.58 -1.13 14.30
CA ALA A 291 0.74 -1.14 13.09
C ALA A 291 -0.43 -2.13 13.19
N ASP A 292 -0.39 -3.08 14.11
CA ASP A 292 -1.48 -3.97 14.49
C ASP A 292 -2.71 -3.24 15.08
N GLN A 293 -2.59 -1.94 15.40
CA GLN A 293 -3.70 -1.07 15.79
C GLN A 293 -4.41 -0.41 14.60
N ALA A 294 -3.97 -0.65 13.37
CA ALA A 294 -4.65 -0.22 12.15
C ALA A 294 -5.89 -1.07 11.84
N ASP A 295 -6.57 -0.79 10.74
CA ASP A 295 -7.76 -1.55 10.31
C ASP A 295 -7.41 -2.67 9.31
N PHE A 296 -6.31 -2.52 8.57
CA PHE A 296 -5.83 -3.47 7.58
C PHE A 296 -4.34 -3.25 7.28
N ILE A 297 -3.76 -4.20 6.56
CA ILE A 297 -2.43 -4.06 5.95
C ILE A 297 -2.59 -4.10 4.44
N ALA A 298 -2.02 -3.13 3.74
CA ALA A 298 -1.89 -3.18 2.29
C ALA A 298 -0.59 -3.88 1.89
N THR A 299 -0.60 -4.55 0.74
CA THR A 299 0.61 -5.11 0.13
C THR A 299 0.52 -5.01 -1.38
N ASP A 300 1.66 -4.96 -2.05
CA ASP A 300 1.74 -5.05 -3.50
C ASP A 300 1.94 -6.50 -3.97
N MET A 301 1.75 -6.70 -5.27
CA MET A 301 2.23 -7.89 -5.96
C MET A 301 3.52 -7.50 -6.67
N LEU A 302 4.64 -8.08 -6.24
CA LEU A 302 5.94 -7.85 -6.88
C LEU A 302 5.86 -8.04 -8.40
N ASP A 303 6.80 -7.42 -9.09
CA ASP A 303 6.92 -7.47 -10.55
C ASP A 303 5.69 -6.92 -11.31
N ARG A 304 4.97 -5.97 -10.70
CA ARG A 304 3.90 -5.23 -11.39
C ARG A 304 4.38 -4.52 -12.67
N ASP A 305 5.69 -4.36 -12.80
CA ASP A 305 6.35 -3.72 -13.95
C ASP A 305 6.96 -4.74 -14.91
N ALA A 306 6.49 -5.97 -14.89
CA ALA A 306 7.01 -7.10 -15.67
C ALA A 306 7.18 -6.80 -17.17
N GLY A 307 6.20 -6.13 -17.78
CA GLY A 307 6.27 -5.76 -19.19
C GLY A 307 7.36 -4.73 -19.49
N CYS A 308 7.57 -3.80 -18.57
CA CYS A 308 8.63 -2.79 -18.66
C CYS A 308 10.03 -3.43 -18.54
N PHE A 309 10.21 -4.31 -17.56
CA PHE A 309 11.47 -5.03 -17.36
C PHE A 309 11.81 -5.93 -18.54
N GLU A 310 10.84 -6.63 -19.10
CA GLU A 310 11.09 -7.48 -20.27
C GLU A 310 11.44 -6.67 -21.51
N ALA A 311 10.75 -5.56 -21.73
CA ALA A 311 10.95 -4.74 -22.92
C ALA A 311 12.18 -3.82 -22.85
N HIS A 312 12.69 -3.50 -21.66
CA HIS A 312 13.78 -2.55 -21.41
C HIS A 312 13.59 -1.19 -22.10
N THR A 313 12.34 -0.73 -22.21
CA THR A 313 12.00 0.49 -22.94
C THR A 313 12.08 1.76 -22.08
N ASP A 314 12.15 1.60 -20.78
CA ASP A 314 12.23 2.69 -19.83
C ASP A 314 13.55 2.63 -19.04
N PRO A 315 14.24 3.77 -18.81
CA PRO A 315 15.46 3.80 -18.00
C PRO A 315 15.33 3.18 -16.61
N ASN A 316 14.13 3.19 -16.06
CA ASN A 316 13.87 2.62 -14.73
C ASN A 316 13.63 1.11 -14.77
N CYS A 317 13.48 0.51 -15.94
CA CYS A 317 13.18 -0.90 -16.13
C CYS A 317 14.38 -1.65 -16.74
N GLN A 318 15.54 -1.53 -16.10
CA GLN A 318 16.79 -2.14 -16.60
C GLN A 318 17.19 -3.43 -15.87
N ARG A 319 16.40 -3.88 -14.90
CA ARG A 319 16.62 -5.15 -14.21
C ARG A 319 16.58 -6.30 -15.23
N THR A 320 17.57 -7.20 -15.19
CA THR A 320 17.73 -8.32 -16.14
C THR A 320 17.48 -9.69 -15.53
N ASP A 321 17.19 -9.75 -14.25
CA ASP A 321 17.01 -10.98 -13.46
C ASP A 321 15.54 -11.44 -13.48
N GLY A 322 15.11 -11.97 -14.62
CA GLY A 322 13.80 -12.65 -14.70
C GLY A 322 13.79 -14.00 -13.99
N PRO A 323 12.65 -14.70 -13.94
CA PRO A 323 11.41 -14.34 -14.62
C PRO A 323 10.62 -13.27 -13.88
N TRP A 324 9.88 -12.43 -14.61
CA TRP A 324 9.03 -11.36 -14.05
C TRP A 324 7.55 -11.76 -14.00
N TYR A 325 7.14 -12.75 -14.79
CA TYR A 325 5.77 -13.23 -14.86
C TYR A 325 5.57 -14.39 -13.90
N TRP A 326 4.50 -14.33 -13.16
CA TRP A 326 4.15 -15.37 -12.21
C TRP A 326 3.52 -16.58 -12.92
N ASP A 327 3.93 -17.77 -12.51
CA ASP A 327 3.41 -19.02 -13.05
C ASP A 327 2.01 -19.31 -12.49
N GLU A 328 0.97 -19.21 -13.34
CA GLU A 328 -0.41 -19.51 -12.98
C GLU A 328 -0.63 -21.00 -12.67
N THR A 329 0.24 -21.87 -13.11
CA THR A 329 0.17 -23.29 -12.80
C THR A 329 0.72 -23.63 -11.42
N ASN A 330 1.37 -22.66 -10.78
CA ASN A 330 2.01 -22.78 -9.46
C ASN A 330 3.04 -23.91 -9.37
N GLN A 331 3.72 -24.23 -10.48
CA GLN A 331 4.76 -25.26 -10.55
C GLN A 331 6.17 -24.72 -10.39
N THR A 332 6.38 -23.48 -10.78
CA THR A 332 7.69 -22.80 -10.76
C THR A 332 7.58 -21.41 -10.12
N SER A 333 8.59 -21.01 -9.34
CA SER A 333 8.69 -19.65 -8.80
C SER A 333 9.19 -18.64 -9.85
N PRO A 334 8.69 -17.40 -9.83
CA PRO A 334 7.67 -16.85 -8.95
C PRO A 334 6.26 -17.32 -9.34
N ASN A 335 5.39 -17.53 -8.36
CA ASN A 335 4.02 -17.99 -8.59
C ASN A 335 3.05 -17.43 -7.53
N PHE A 336 1.76 -17.64 -7.73
CA PHE A 336 0.73 -17.11 -6.86
C PHE A 336 0.70 -17.82 -5.48
N HIS A 337 0.94 -19.13 -5.43
CA HIS A 337 0.94 -19.88 -4.17
C HIS A 337 2.08 -19.44 -3.25
N ASP A 338 3.28 -19.19 -3.79
CA ASP A 338 4.40 -18.68 -2.99
C ASP A 338 4.06 -17.31 -2.39
N HIS A 339 3.48 -16.42 -3.20
CA HIS A 339 3.03 -15.11 -2.72
C HIS A 339 1.93 -15.23 -1.66
N LEU A 340 0.91 -16.03 -1.89
CA LEU A 340 -0.20 -16.21 -0.95
C LEU A 340 0.26 -16.85 0.37
N ALA A 341 1.22 -17.77 0.33
CA ALA A 341 1.83 -18.34 1.54
C ALA A 341 2.58 -17.27 2.34
N TRP A 342 3.31 -16.37 1.66
CA TRP A 342 3.98 -15.24 2.29
C TRP A 342 2.95 -14.27 2.89
N VAL A 343 1.91 -13.86 2.13
CA VAL A 343 0.84 -12.98 2.62
C VAL A 343 0.16 -13.57 3.85
N LYS A 344 -0.15 -14.87 3.81
CA LYS A 344 -0.75 -15.56 4.96
C LYS A 344 0.15 -15.52 6.19
N THR A 345 1.45 -15.72 6.02
CA THR A 345 2.40 -15.63 7.13
C THR A 345 2.39 -14.23 7.76
N VAL A 346 2.39 -13.17 6.95
CA VAL A 346 2.33 -11.78 7.42
C VAL A 346 0.98 -11.49 8.10
N HIS A 347 -0.13 -11.92 7.47
CA HIS A 347 -1.47 -11.82 8.04
C HIS A 347 -1.56 -12.46 9.42
N ASP A 348 -1.18 -13.74 9.53
CA ASP A 348 -1.22 -14.50 10.78
C ASP A 348 -0.32 -13.85 11.86
N GLY A 349 0.80 -13.27 11.42
CA GLY A 349 1.74 -12.62 12.30
C GLY A 349 1.28 -11.27 12.84
N ILE A 350 0.68 -10.43 12.01
CA ILE A 350 0.20 -9.09 12.39
C ILE A 350 -1.25 -9.14 12.89
N ASN A 351 -2.03 -10.11 12.44
CA ASN A 351 -3.45 -10.33 12.78
C ASN A 351 -4.39 -9.21 12.26
N LEU A 352 -4.17 -8.74 11.03
CA LEU A 352 -5.04 -7.77 10.37
C LEU A 352 -5.41 -8.25 8.96
N PRO A 353 -6.60 -7.87 8.43
CA PRO A 353 -6.97 -8.15 7.05
C PRO A 353 -5.96 -7.59 6.05
N MET A 354 -5.73 -8.33 4.96
CA MET A 354 -4.79 -7.95 3.90
C MET A 354 -5.54 -7.36 2.70
N MET A 355 -5.00 -6.28 2.12
CA MET A 355 -5.54 -5.67 0.91
C MET A 355 -4.43 -5.56 -0.13
N TRP A 356 -4.62 -6.18 -1.30
CA TRP A 356 -3.70 -5.97 -2.42
C TRP A 356 -3.92 -4.60 -3.04
N TRP A 357 -2.82 -3.93 -3.30
CA TRP A 357 -2.83 -2.57 -3.84
C TRP A 357 -2.05 -2.51 -5.14
N GLN A 358 -2.52 -1.71 -6.08
CA GLN A 358 -1.91 -1.45 -7.38
C GLN A 358 -1.64 -2.74 -8.19
N VAL A 359 -2.62 -3.68 -8.17
CA VAL A 359 -2.54 -4.89 -8.99
C VAL A 359 -2.64 -4.49 -10.46
N PRO A 360 -1.67 -4.87 -11.33
CA PRO A 360 -1.67 -4.44 -12.73
C PRO A 360 -2.78 -5.11 -13.55
N PHE A 361 -3.21 -4.42 -14.61
CA PHE A 361 -4.26 -4.92 -15.52
C PHE A 361 -3.77 -6.03 -16.45
N GLY A 362 -2.48 -6.10 -16.73
CA GLY A 362 -1.87 -7.13 -17.54
C GLY A 362 -0.80 -6.64 -18.50
N VAL A 363 -0.06 -7.55 -19.11
CA VAL A 363 0.93 -7.27 -20.14
C VAL A 363 0.45 -7.89 -21.45
N PRO A 364 0.24 -7.10 -22.51
CA PRO A 364 -0.30 -7.62 -23.76
C PRO A 364 0.68 -8.56 -24.44
N SER A 365 0.14 -9.49 -25.22
CA SER A 365 0.92 -10.45 -26.00
C SER A 365 1.83 -9.83 -27.06
N THR A 366 1.58 -8.58 -27.44
CA THR A 366 2.41 -7.78 -28.35
C THR A 366 3.73 -7.33 -27.73
N THR A 367 3.86 -7.40 -26.41
CA THR A 367 5.13 -7.20 -25.72
C THR A 367 6.13 -8.29 -26.17
N PRO A 368 7.43 -8.00 -26.28
CA PRO A 368 8.41 -8.99 -26.71
C PRO A 368 8.26 -10.33 -25.99
N GLY A 369 8.22 -11.42 -26.76
CA GLY A 369 7.99 -12.77 -26.24
C GLY A 369 6.53 -13.14 -25.95
N GLY A 370 5.56 -12.23 -26.12
CA GLY A 370 4.16 -12.50 -25.93
C GLY A 370 3.54 -13.42 -26.99
N THR A 371 2.41 -14.03 -26.65
CA THR A 371 1.61 -14.86 -27.56
C THR A 371 0.32 -14.13 -27.93
N SER A 372 -0.05 -14.16 -29.22
CA SER A 372 -1.25 -13.46 -29.70
C SER A 372 -2.50 -13.84 -28.89
N SER A 373 -3.30 -12.86 -28.54
CA SER A 373 -4.53 -12.99 -27.76
C SER A 373 -4.33 -13.58 -26.34
N HIS A 374 -3.13 -13.48 -25.79
CA HIS A 374 -2.82 -13.93 -24.44
C HIS A 374 -2.10 -12.82 -23.66
N TYR A 375 -2.49 -12.60 -22.42
CA TYR A 375 -1.78 -11.72 -21.51
C TYR A 375 -0.70 -12.52 -20.79
N ARG A 376 0.52 -12.03 -20.83
CA ARG A 376 1.66 -12.67 -20.17
C ARG A 376 1.65 -12.43 -18.66
N ASP A 377 1.24 -11.22 -18.25
CA ASP A 377 0.92 -10.95 -16.86
C ASP A 377 -0.58 -11.19 -16.67
N ASN A 378 -0.91 -12.27 -16.00
CA ASN A 378 -2.28 -12.72 -15.82
C ASN A 378 -2.82 -12.51 -14.40
N ARG A 379 -2.34 -11.51 -13.67
CA ARG A 379 -2.80 -11.24 -12.29
C ARG A 379 -4.31 -11.03 -12.22
N VAL A 380 -4.90 -10.30 -13.16
CA VAL A 380 -6.37 -10.15 -13.25
C VAL A 380 -7.05 -11.51 -13.41
N HIS A 381 -6.60 -12.32 -14.37
CA HIS A 381 -7.20 -13.62 -14.64
C HIS A 381 -7.11 -14.54 -13.41
N TYR A 382 -5.93 -14.67 -12.82
CA TYR A 382 -5.73 -15.55 -11.67
C TYR A 382 -6.54 -15.09 -10.45
N MET A 383 -6.49 -13.81 -10.09
CA MET A 383 -7.19 -13.30 -8.92
C MET A 383 -8.70 -13.53 -9.01
N PHE A 384 -9.32 -13.23 -10.15
CA PHE A 384 -10.77 -13.41 -10.29
C PHE A 384 -11.20 -14.88 -10.40
N SER A 385 -10.34 -15.78 -10.86
CA SER A 385 -10.63 -17.21 -10.89
C SER A 385 -10.35 -17.94 -9.57
N HIS A 386 -9.55 -17.32 -8.66
CA HIS A 386 -9.09 -17.94 -7.42
C HIS A 386 -9.33 -17.05 -6.18
N VAL A 387 -10.36 -16.20 -6.18
CA VAL A 387 -10.65 -15.25 -5.07
C VAL A 387 -10.63 -15.93 -3.70
N SER A 388 -11.11 -17.18 -3.60
CA SER A 388 -11.13 -17.93 -2.34
C SER A 388 -9.73 -18.21 -1.78
N GLU A 389 -8.69 -18.29 -2.61
CA GLU A 389 -7.31 -18.46 -2.15
C GLU A 389 -6.79 -17.15 -1.53
N PHE A 390 -7.13 -16.03 -2.12
CA PHE A 390 -6.80 -14.70 -1.57
C PHE A 390 -7.49 -14.45 -0.23
N ILE A 391 -8.77 -14.84 -0.09
CA ILE A 391 -9.49 -14.81 1.18
C ILE A 391 -8.80 -15.74 2.19
N GLY A 392 -8.42 -16.96 1.79
CA GLY A 392 -7.70 -17.92 2.63
C GLY A 392 -6.33 -17.42 3.13
N ALA A 393 -5.72 -16.50 2.42
CA ALA A 393 -4.49 -15.82 2.84
C ALA A 393 -4.74 -14.60 3.74
N GLY A 394 -5.99 -14.34 4.16
CA GLY A 394 -6.37 -13.20 5.01
C GLY A 394 -6.87 -11.99 4.24
N GLY A 395 -7.12 -12.12 2.94
CA GLY A 395 -7.50 -11.02 2.06
C GLY A 395 -8.89 -10.47 2.29
N VAL A 396 -9.01 -9.14 2.32
CA VAL A 396 -10.29 -8.42 2.34
C VAL A 396 -10.65 -7.84 0.99
N GLY A 397 -9.68 -7.61 0.11
CA GLY A 397 -9.93 -7.02 -1.20
C GLY A 397 -8.66 -6.75 -1.99
N ALA A 398 -8.86 -6.33 -3.24
CA ALA A 398 -7.80 -5.90 -4.13
C ALA A 398 -8.20 -4.64 -4.91
N VAL A 399 -7.28 -3.70 -5.02
CA VAL A 399 -7.44 -2.52 -5.86
C VAL A 399 -6.43 -2.56 -7.01
N TYR A 400 -6.94 -2.41 -8.21
CA TYR A 400 -6.19 -2.52 -9.45
C TYR A 400 -5.72 -1.16 -9.92
N GLY A 401 -4.58 -1.10 -10.54
CA GLY A 401 -4.00 0.14 -11.05
C GLY A 401 -2.99 -0.10 -12.14
N THR A 402 -2.51 1.00 -12.70
CA THR A 402 -1.53 0.96 -13.78
C THR A 402 -0.18 0.46 -13.27
N GLY A 403 0.47 -0.38 -14.05
CA GLY A 403 1.89 -0.69 -13.91
C GLY A 403 2.76 0.33 -14.68
N ALA A 404 4.03 0.00 -14.88
CA ALA A 404 4.96 0.80 -15.68
C ALA A 404 4.70 0.66 -17.18
N SER A 405 5.58 1.23 -18.01
CA SER A 405 5.48 1.14 -19.48
C SER A 405 5.40 -0.31 -19.96
N ASN A 406 4.77 -0.52 -21.11
CA ASN A 406 4.44 -1.81 -21.71
C ASN A 406 3.44 -2.67 -20.91
N GLN A 407 2.76 -2.11 -19.95
CA GLN A 407 1.57 -2.71 -19.35
C GLN A 407 0.31 -2.10 -19.94
N THR A 408 -0.83 -2.78 -19.75
CA THR A 408 -2.12 -2.27 -20.19
C THR A 408 -2.67 -1.24 -19.22
N TYR A 409 -3.52 -0.36 -19.78
CA TYR A 409 -4.40 0.54 -19.05
C TYR A 409 -5.82 0.02 -19.14
N ILE A 410 -6.73 0.63 -18.41
CA ILE A 410 -8.13 0.23 -18.39
C ILE A 410 -8.79 0.26 -19.77
N ASP A 411 -8.36 1.16 -20.65
CA ASP A 411 -8.86 1.33 -22.02
C ASP A 411 -8.09 0.50 -23.05
N SER A 412 -6.95 -0.10 -22.68
CA SER A 412 -6.09 -0.89 -23.56
C SER A 412 -5.95 -2.37 -23.15
N ASP A 413 -6.61 -2.79 -22.09
CA ASP A 413 -6.60 -4.17 -21.58
C ASP A 413 -7.59 -5.10 -22.34
N ASN A 414 -8.12 -4.65 -23.46
CA ASN A 414 -9.12 -5.36 -24.26
C ASN A 414 -10.36 -5.79 -23.44
N ASN A 415 -10.78 -4.98 -22.50
CA ASN A 415 -11.86 -5.22 -21.55
C ASN A 415 -11.67 -6.46 -20.65
N GLN A 416 -10.44 -6.91 -20.44
CA GLN A 416 -10.14 -8.04 -19.57
C GLN A 416 -10.63 -7.78 -18.14
N PHE A 417 -10.21 -6.67 -17.54
CA PHE A 417 -10.62 -6.30 -16.20
C PHE A 417 -12.12 -6.08 -16.09
N LYS A 418 -12.70 -5.30 -17.01
CA LYS A 418 -14.15 -5.04 -17.06
C LYS A 418 -14.96 -6.32 -17.07
N SER A 419 -14.58 -7.29 -17.92
CA SER A 419 -15.30 -8.57 -18.04
C SER A 419 -15.15 -9.41 -16.76
N ALA A 420 -13.96 -9.45 -16.17
CA ALA A 420 -13.70 -10.16 -14.92
C ALA A 420 -14.51 -9.57 -13.75
N VAL A 421 -14.52 -8.25 -13.60
CA VAL A 421 -15.28 -7.53 -12.58
C VAL A 421 -16.78 -7.74 -12.74
N ALA A 422 -17.31 -7.63 -13.98
CA ALA A 422 -18.72 -7.87 -14.24
C ALA A 422 -19.14 -9.30 -13.89
N SER A 423 -18.31 -10.29 -14.21
CA SER A 423 -18.54 -11.69 -13.85
C SER A 423 -18.48 -11.90 -12.34
N TYR A 424 -17.53 -11.27 -11.67
CA TYR A 424 -17.37 -11.34 -10.22
C TYR A 424 -18.60 -10.79 -9.49
N PHE A 425 -19.07 -9.59 -9.84
CA PHE A 425 -20.24 -8.99 -9.17
C PHE A 425 -21.56 -9.67 -9.48
N ALA A 426 -21.63 -10.52 -10.52
CA ALA A 426 -22.79 -11.39 -10.73
C ALA A 426 -22.93 -12.48 -9.67
N SER A 427 -21.80 -12.91 -9.03
CA SER A 427 -21.78 -13.89 -7.94
C SER A 427 -20.53 -13.66 -7.06
N PRO A 428 -20.53 -12.62 -6.20
CA PRO A 428 -19.37 -12.28 -5.41
C PRO A 428 -18.98 -13.39 -4.42
N VAL A 429 -17.68 -13.58 -4.22
CA VAL A 429 -17.18 -14.51 -3.21
C VAL A 429 -17.25 -13.85 -1.83
N MET A 430 -17.97 -14.50 -0.92
CA MET A 430 -18.21 -13.96 0.41
C MET A 430 -17.00 -14.15 1.31
N LEU A 431 -16.70 -13.14 2.13
CA LEU A 431 -15.76 -13.24 3.25
C LEU A 431 -16.40 -14.08 4.37
N GLN A 432 -15.56 -14.80 5.09
CA GLN A 432 -16.01 -15.66 6.22
C GLN A 432 -15.89 -14.92 7.54
#